data_3e6527a9256b5219c3b3d28601fc1592
#
_entry.id   3e6527a9256b5219c3b3d28601fc1592
#
_cell.length_a   1.000
_cell.length_b   1.000
_cell.length_c   1.000
_cell.angle_alpha   90.00
_cell.angle_beta   90.00
_cell.angle_gamma   90.00
#
_symmetry.space_group_name_H-M   'P 1'
#
loop_
_entity.id
_entity.type
_entity.pdbx_description
1 polymer ?
#
loop_
_entity_poly.entity_id
_entity_poly.type
_entity_poly.pdbx_seq_one_letter_code
_entity_poly.pdbx_strand_id
1 'polypeptide(L)'
;SGNENLALVTRGRRASEFVDPNNPGELIAWQGSWRALERPWSWAPAWSNYVEAWVQINFPRLFFNTLMIAVIGLIGTLLSCIMVAYGFSRFRFPGRNLLFTIVIATIFLPAAVTIVPTFAFFQMIGWVGTWLPLTVPHYFANAYNVFLLRQYFMTIPMEIDEAAAIDGASPLRILTSIIVPMSTPVIIAVMLFHLVFAWNDFFSPLIYLSTEPNLQPIAVGLSRFNGIYGSNPPLIQASALMASLLPIFLFLISQRVFMQGVVVTGVEK
;
A
#
# COMPACT_ATOMS: atom_id res chain seq x y z
N SER A 1 30.88 -14.75 -41.46
CA SER A 1 29.68 -14.79 -40.61
C SER A 1 29.95 -15.62 -39.39
N GLY A 2 30.65 -15.06 -38.46
CA GLY A 2 30.85 -15.64 -37.11
C GLY A 2 30.01 -14.87 -36.10
N ASN A 3 29.46 -15.56 -35.11
CA ASN A 3 28.86 -14.93 -33.95
C ASN A 3 29.96 -14.27 -33.11
N GLU A 4 30.33 -13.04 -33.45
CA GLU A 4 31.28 -12.24 -32.67
C GLU A 4 30.49 -11.33 -31.73
N ASN A 5 30.81 -11.37 -30.44
CA ASN A 5 30.23 -10.50 -29.43
C ASN A 5 30.95 -9.15 -29.45
N LEU A 6 30.33 -8.15 -30.10
CA LEU A 6 30.89 -6.82 -30.23
C LEU A 6 30.19 -5.83 -29.29
N ALA A 7 30.95 -4.90 -28.69
CA ALA A 7 30.41 -3.83 -27.87
C ALA A 7 30.08 -2.60 -28.75
N LEU A 8 28.87 -2.04 -28.58
CA LEU A 8 28.43 -0.87 -29.30
C LEU A 8 29.04 0.41 -28.73
N VAL A 9 29.85 1.12 -29.53
CA VAL A 9 30.52 2.37 -29.15
C VAL A 9 29.67 3.56 -29.57
N THR A 10 29.33 3.65 -30.88
CA THR A 10 28.58 4.79 -31.43
C THR A 10 27.24 4.31 -31.97
N ARG A 11 26.15 4.95 -31.53
CA ARG A 11 24.78 4.63 -31.95
C ARG A 11 24.36 5.48 -33.14
N GLY A 12 24.13 4.88 -34.31
CA GLY A 12 23.61 5.54 -35.48
C GLY A 12 22.36 4.86 -36.05
N ARG A 13 21.53 5.60 -36.83
CA ARG A 13 20.35 5.03 -37.48
C ARG A 13 20.71 4.23 -38.74
N ARG A 14 21.79 4.61 -39.47
CA ARG A 14 22.23 4.01 -40.72
C ARG A 14 23.60 3.37 -40.64
N ALA A 15 24.44 3.82 -39.71
CA ALA A 15 25.74 3.23 -39.43
C ALA A 15 26.02 3.31 -37.95
N SER A 16 26.65 2.29 -37.38
CA SER A 16 27.03 2.21 -35.96
C SER A 16 28.44 1.65 -35.87
N GLU A 17 29.18 2.03 -34.84
CA GLU A 17 30.53 1.55 -34.61
C GLU A 17 30.54 0.60 -33.43
N PHE A 18 31.23 -0.51 -33.61
CA PHE A 18 31.41 -1.55 -32.62
C PHE A 18 32.90 -1.74 -32.32
N VAL A 19 33.21 -2.30 -31.19
CA VAL A 19 34.54 -2.69 -30.78
C VAL A 19 34.53 -4.13 -30.26
N ASP A 20 35.55 -4.88 -30.57
CA ASP A 20 35.77 -6.19 -29.93
C ASP A 20 36.26 -5.92 -28.49
N PRO A 21 35.55 -6.41 -27.44
CA PRO A 21 36.00 -6.28 -26.05
C PRO A 21 37.37 -6.86 -25.79
N ASN A 22 37.80 -7.84 -26.60
CA ASN A 22 39.13 -8.46 -26.48
C ASN A 22 40.24 -7.69 -27.24
N ASN A 23 39.85 -6.81 -28.17
CA ASN A 23 40.77 -5.95 -28.94
C ASN A 23 40.22 -4.51 -29.03
N PRO A 24 40.28 -3.70 -27.97
CA PRO A 24 39.62 -2.38 -27.91
C PRO A 24 40.23 -1.31 -28.82
N GLY A 25 41.30 -1.62 -29.53
CA GLY A 25 41.97 -0.66 -30.45
C GLY A 25 41.37 -0.61 -31.85
N GLU A 26 40.48 -1.50 -32.24
CA GLU A 26 39.94 -1.57 -33.61
C GLU A 26 38.43 -1.30 -33.59
N LEU A 27 38.03 -0.21 -34.29
CA LEU A 27 36.64 0.14 -34.45
C LEU A 27 36.08 -0.55 -35.73
N ILE A 28 35.02 -1.33 -35.53
CA ILE A 28 34.32 -2.05 -36.63
C ILE A 28 33.09 -1.25 -37.02
N ALA A 29 33.07 -0.71 -38.21
CA ALA A 29 31.94 0.02 -38.75
C ALA A 29 30.88 -0.94 -39.28
N TRP A 30 29.65 -0.83 -38.76
CA TRP A 30 28.47 -1.59 -39.18
C TRP A 30 27.52 -0.68 -39.97
N GLN A 31 27.19 -1.04 -41.23
CA GLN A 31 26.18 -0.36 -42.00
C GLN A 31 24.83 -1.06 -41.83
N GLY A 32 23.89 -0.38 -41.19
CA GLY A 32 22.56 -0.87 -40.90
C GLY A 32 22.05 -0.42 -39.52
N SER A 33 20.83 -0.81 -39.20
CA SER A 33 20.29 -0.55 -37.87
C SER A 33 20.89 -1.51 -36.86
N TRP A 34 21.58 -0.99 -35.84
CA TRP A 34 22.11 -1.81 -34.73
C TRP A 34 21.01 -2.59 -33.99
N ARG A 35 19.73 -2.16 -34.14
CA ARG A 35 18.59 -2.86 -33.53
C ARG A 35 18.23 -4.16 -34.23
N ALA A 36 18.71 -4.36 -35.47
CA ALA A 36 18.52 -5.60 -36.20
C ALA A 36 19.52 -6.71 -35.80
N LEU A 37 20.54 -6.37 -35.02
CA LEU A 37 21.52 -7.33 -34.53
C LEU A 37 20.96 -8.02 -33.27
N GLU A 38 21.16 -9.34 -33.20
CA GLU A 38 20.82 -10.11 -32.04
C GLU A 38 21.75 -9.78 -30.87
N ARG A 39 21.18 -9.52 -29.70
CA ARG A 39 21.97 -9.28 -28.49
C ARG A 39 22.37 -10.63 -27.91
N PRO A 40 23.65 -10.83 -27.60
CA PRO A 40 24.05 -12.02 -26.86
C PRO A 40 23.42 -11.95 -25.47
N TRP A 41 22.57 -12.92 -25.17
CA TRP A 41 21.98 -13.06 -23.84
C TRP A 41 22.90 -13.93 -23.00
N SER A 42 23.44 -13.35 -21.96
CA SER A 42 24.13 -14.10 -20.90
C SER A 42 23.30 -14.01 -19.62
N TRP A 43 23.16 -15.13 -18.92
CA TRP A 43 22.57 -15.13 -17.60
C TRP A 43 23.53 -14.49 -16.60
N ALA A 44 23.38 -13.19 -16.37
CA ALA A 44 24.18 -12.41 -15.46
C ALA A 44 23.29 -11.52 -14.57
N PRO A 45 22.62 -12.09 -13.55
CA PRO A 45 21.76 -11.33 -12.67
C PRO A 45 22.56 -10.27 -11.90
N ALA A 46 22.16 -9.02 -12.03
CA ALA A 46 22.84 -7.88 -11.40
C ALA A 46 22.43 -7.75 -9.91
N TRP A 47 22.90 -8.67 -9.07
CA TRP A 47 22.63 -8.66 -7.62
C TRP A 47 23.11 -7.38 -6.93
N SER A 48 24.12 -6.71 -7.49
CA SER A 48 24.62 -5.44 -7.01
C SER A 48 23.54 -4.35 -6.93
N ASN A 49 22.55 -4.37 -7.82
CA ASN A 49 21.44 -3.40 -7.82
C ASN A 49 20.65 -3.42 -6.52
N TYR A 50 20.51 -4.59 -5.88
CA TYR A 50 19.78 -4.70 -4.60
C TYR A 50 20.56 -4.05 -3.47
N VAL A 51 21.88 -4.30 -3.42
CA VAL A 51 22.76 -3.70 -2.40
C VAL A 51 22.84 -2.19 -2.60
N GLU A 52 23.02 -1.75 -3.85
CA GLU A 52 23.11 -0.34 -4.19
C GLU A 52 21.79 0.40 -3.86
N ALA A 53 20.64 -0.14 -4.27
CA ALA A 53 19.34 0.43 -3.93
C ALA A 53 19.12 0.49 -2.41
N TRP A 54 19.47 -0.58 -1.69
CA TRP A 54 19.35 -0.65 -0.23
C TRP A 54 20.09 0.47 0.49
N VAL A 55 21.33 0.74 0.06
CA VAL A 55 22.19 1.74 0.68
C VAL A 55 21.80 3.16 0.27
N GLN A 56 21.58 3.39 -1.03
CA GLN A 56 21.33 4.74 -1.57
C GLN A 56 20.10 5.42 -0.98
N ILE A 57 18.99 4.70 -0.81
CA ILE A 57 17.76 5.27 -0.25
C ILE A 57 17.62 5.06 1.26
N ASN A 58 18.60 4.42 1.91
CA ASN A 58 18.46 4.00 3.31
C ASN A 58 17.21 3.17 3.53
N PHE A 59 17.08 2.07 2.77
CA PHE A 59 15.90 1.20 2.73
C PHE A 59 15.36 0.82 4.11
N PRO A 60 16.20 0.43 5.11
CA PRO A 60 15.71 0.07 6.44
C PRO A 60 14.91 1.18 7.13
N ARG A 61 15.35 2.44 6.98
CA ARG A 61 14.62 3.59 7.55
C ARG A 61 13.28 3.79 6.88
N LEU A 62 13.23 3.77 5.54
CA LEU A 62 11.99 3.91 4.78
C LEU A 62 11.01 2.79 5.10
N PHE A 63 11.52 1.55 5.22
CA PHE A 63 10.73 0.38 5.60
C PHE A 63 10.14 0.55 7.00
N PHE A 64 10.97 0.94 7.98
CA PHE A 64 10.52 1.18 9.36
C PHE A 64 9.47 2.31 9.42
N ASN A 65 9.70 3.43 8.72
CA ASN A 65 8.75 4.53 8.66
C ASN A 65 7.39 4.06 8.12
N THR A 66 7.40 3.32 7.00
CA THR A 66 6.18 2.76 6.41
C THR A 66 5.45 1.85 7.37
N LEU A 67 6.20 0.95 8.02
CA LEU A 67 5.63 0.00 8.98
C LEU A 67 4.99 0.73 10.17
N MET A 68 5.68 1.73 10.72
CA MET A 68 5.16 2.51 11.85
C MET A 68 3.90 3.31 11.49
N ILE A 69 3.91 4.01 10.35
CA ILE A 69 2.73 4.74 9.85
C ILE A 69 1.56 3.76 9.64
N ALA A 70 1.82 2.63 8.98
CA ALA A 70 0.80 1.62 8.71
C ALA A 70 0.23 1.01 10.00
N VAL A 71 1.07 0.65 10.98
CA VAL A 71 0.61 0.03 12.23
C VAL A 71 -0.16 1.02 13.10
N ILE A 72 0.34 2.26 13.26
CA ILE A 72 -0.36 3.29 14.03
C ILE A 72 -1.72 3.61 13.40
N GLY A 73 -1.76 3.79 12.07
CA GLY A 73 -3.00 4.02 11.34
C GLY A 73 -3.96 2.82 11.42
N LEU A 74 -3.44 1.57 11.39
CA LEU A 74 -4.22 0.35 11.52
C LEU A 74 -4.94 0.28 12.88
N ILE A 75 -4.24 0.57 13.96
CA ILE A 75 -4.83 0.61 15.31
C ILE A 75 -5.98 1.61 15.34
N GLY A 76 -5.77 2.82 14.81
CA GLY A 76 -6.81 3.84 14.71
C GLY A 76 -8.01 3.37 13.88
N THR A 77 -7.75 2.80 12.70
CA THR A 77 -8.79 2.27 11.81
C THR A 77 -9.62 1.19 12.49
N LEU A 78 -8.99 0.21 13.12
CA LEU A 78 -9.72 -0.88 13.78
C LEU A 78 -10.55 -0.37 14.95
N LEU A 79 -9.97 0.43 15.84
CA LEU A 79 -10.67 0.96 17.00
C LEU A 79 -11.89 1.79 16.59
N SER A 80 -11.69 2.75 15.69
CA SER A 80 -12.76 3.66 15.27
C SER A 80 -13.83 2.97 14.42
N CYS A 81 -13.43 2.19 13.40
CA CYS A 81 -14.37 1.57 12.48
C CYS A 81 -15.19 0.45 13.14
N ILE A 82 -14.60 -0.35 14.04
CA ILE A 82 -15.33 -1.39 14.79
C ILE A 82 -16.39 -0.76 15.68
N MET A 83 -16.06 0.28 16.44
CA MET A 83 -17.01 0.98 17.32
C MET A 83 -18.15 1.61 16.53
N VAL A 84 -17.82 2.32 15.43
CA VAL A 84 -18.83 2.97 14.59
C VAL A 84 -19.72 1.95 13.88
N ALA A 85 -19.14 0.88 13.33
CA ALA A 85 -19.88 -0.20 12.69
C ALA A 85 -20.80 -0.91 13.68
N TYR A 86 -20.34 -1.16 14.91
CA TYR A 86 -21.15 -1.73 15.98
C TYR A 86 -22.33 -0.84 16.33
N GLY A 87 -22.09 0.46 16.49
CA GLY A 87 -23.14 1.45 16.71
C GLY A 87 -24.23 1.42 15.63
N PHE A 88 -23.82 1.42 14.36
CA PHE A 88 -24.75 1.38 13.23
C PHE A 88 -25.40 0.02 12.99
N SER A 89 -24.84 -1.08 13.49
CA SER A 89 -25.43 -2.42 13.31
C SER A 89 -26.40 -2.80 14.42
N ARG A 90 -26.05 -2.51 15.68
CA ARG A 90 -26.76 -3.03 16.87
C ARG A 90 -27.69 -2.03 17.54
N PHE A 91 -27.36 -0.74 17.55
CA PHE A 91 -28.19 0.24 18.24
C PHE A 91 -29.28 0.84 17.34
N ARG A 92 -30.44 1.07 17.93
CA ARG A 92 -31.56 1.79 17.31
C ARG A 92 -31.58 3.20 17.86
N PHE A 93 -31.38 4.20 17.00
CA PHE A 93 -31.46 5.61 17.36
C PHE A 93 -32.09 6.42 16.22
N PRO A 94 -32.72 7.59 16.52
CA PRO A 94 -33.30 8.45 15.51
C PRO A 94 -32.26 8.90 14.48
N GLY A 95 -32.59 8.86 13.20
CA GLY A 95 -31.70 9.30 12.13
C GLY A 95 -30.61 8.32 11.74
N ARG A 96 -30.53 7.10 12.33
CA ARG A 96 -29.49 6.09 12.03
C ARG A 96 -29.27 5.86 10.53
N ASN A 97 -30.35 5.67 9.79
CA ASN A 97 -30.24 5.36 8.36
C ASN A 97 -29.76 6.59 7.56
N LEU A 98 -30.22 7.79 7.91
CA LEU A 98 -29.75 9.03 7.29
C LEU A 98 -28.27 9.25 7.55
N LEU A 99 -27.82 9.13 8.80
CA LEU A 99 -26.41 9.29 9.16
C LEU A 99 -25.54 8.24 8.47
N PHE A 100 -26.00 6.99 8.40
CA PHE A 100 -25.27 5.95 7.68
C PHE A 100 -25.18 6.26 6.17
N THR A 101 -26.26 6.76 5.57
CA THR A 101 -26.25 7.19 4.15
C THR A 101 -25.26 8.33 3.93
N ILE A 102 -25.18 9.29 4.85
CA ILE A 102 -24.18 10.39 4.78
C ILE A 102 -22.76 9.83 4.87
N VAL A 103 -22.49 8.89 5.80
CA VAL A 103 -21.19 8.23 5.90
C VAL A 103 -20.84 7.55 4.58
N ILE A 104 -21.75 6.78 3.99
CA ILE A 104 -21.49 6.11 2.71
C ILE A 104 -21.29 7.10 1.56
N ALA A 105 -22.03 8.21 1.56
CA ALA A 105 -21.86 9.26 0.54
C ALA A 105 -20.44 9.84 0.52
N THR A 106 -19.72 9.85 1.65
CA THR A 106 -18.33 10.31 1.70
C THR A 106 -17.36 9.45 0.90
N ILE A 107 -17.69 8.20 0.58
CA ILE A 107 -16.86 7.32 -0.27
C ILE A 107 -16.70 7.91 -1.68
N PHE A 108 -17.72 8.64 -2.16
CA PHE A 108 -17.72 9.22 -3.50
C PHE A 108 -16.96 10.54 -3.58
N LEU A 109 -16.46 11.08 -2.47
CA LEU A 109 -15.64 12.29 -2.49
C LEU A 109 -14.23 11.96 -3.00
N PRO A 110 -13.80 12.53 -4.16
CA PRO A 110 -12.47 12.28 -4.68
C PRO A 110 -11.40 12.85 -3.75
N ALA A 111 -10.37 12.06 -3.44
CA ALA A 111 -9.24 12.51 -2.62
C ALA A 111 -8.56 13.77 -3.20
N ALA A 112 -8.55 13.92 -4.53
CA ALA A 112 -7.99 15.09 -5.21
C ALA A 112 -8.70 16.41 -4.84
N VAL A 113 -9.97 16.36 -4.48
CA VAL A 113 -10.73 17.58 -4.07
C VAL A 113 -10.44 17.94 -2.63
N THR A 114 -10.20 16.96 -1.78
CA THR A 114 -10.01 17.17 -0.34
C THR A 114 -8.56 17.46 0.05
N ILE A 115 -7.58 17.16 -0.81
CA ILE A 115 -6.16 17.23 -0.47
C ILE A 115 -5.69 18.65 -0.15
N VAL A 116 -6.17 19.66 -0.91
CA VAL A 116 -5.77 21.06 -0.72
C VAL A 116 -6.31 21.63 0.59
N PRO A 117 -7.63 21.54 0.89
CA PRO A 117 -8.16 22.03 2.16
C PRO A 117 -7.62 21.25 3.37
N THR A 118 -7.38 19.95 3.26
CA THR A 118 -6.79 19.20 4.37
C THR A 118 -5.32 19.56 4.59
N PHE A 119 -4.56 19.83 3.53
CA PHE A 119 -3.20 20.34 3.67
C PHE A 119 -3.17 21.68 4.39
N ALA A 120 -4.02 22.63 3.96
CA ALA A 120 -4.11 23.95 4.60
C ALA A 120 -4.47 23.85 6.10
N PHE A 121 -5.42 22.97 6.43
CA PHE A 121 -5.78 22.69 7.82
C PHE A 121 -4.60 22.11 8.62
N PHE A 122 -3.93 21.09 8.11
CA PHE A 122 -2.78 20.47 8.82
C PHE A 122 -1.58 21.42 8.91
N GLN A 123 -1.38 22.28 7.91
CA GLN A 123 -0.39 23.35 7.99
C GLN A 123 -0.70 24.33 9.11
N MET A 124 -1.97 24.76 9.23
CA MET A 124 -2.42 25.71 10.24
C MET A 124 -2.24 25.18 11.67
N ILE A 125 -2.46 23.88 11.89
CA ILE A 125 -2.29 23.26 13.21
C ILE A 125 -0.87 22.70 13.45
N GLY A 126 0.09 22.93 12.53
CA GLY A 126 1.49 22.55 12.70
C GLY A 126 1.78 21.05 12.56
N TRP A 127 0.94 20.29 11.84
CA TRP A 127 1.13 18.86 11.65
C TRP A 127 1.97 18.50 10.43
N VAL A 128 2.10 19.40 9.44
CA VAL A 128 2.96 19.20 8.27
C VAL A 128 4.42 19.06 8.72
N GLY A 129 5.15 18.14 8.13
CA GLY A 129 6.49 17.73 8.56
C GLY A 129 6.50 16.65 9.65
N THR A 130 5.33 16.10 10.00
CA THR A 130 5.20 15.00 10.98
C THR A 130 4.36 13.85 10.43
N TRP A 131 4.32 12.70 11.15
CA TRP A 131 3.44 11.59 10.79
C TRP A 131 1.96 11.80 11.19
N LEU A 132 1.63 12.87 11.89
CA LEU A 132 0.27 13.11 12.40
C LEU A 132 -0.78 13.14 11.29
N PRO A 133 -0.58 13.84 10.14
CA PRO A 133 -1.55 13.81 9.04
C PRO A 133 -1.78 12.42 8.43
N LEU A 134 -0.78 11.52 8.55
CA LEU A 134 -0.84 10.18 7.97
C LEU A 134 -1.37 9.12 8.95
N THR A 135 -1.51 9.46 10.22
CA THR A 135 -1.88 8.50 11.27
C THR A 135 -3.16 8.88 12.01
N VAL A 136 -3.26 10.12 12.49
CA VAL A 136 -4.38 10.57 13.33
C VAL A 136 -5.75 10.52 12.64
N PRO A 137 -5.89 10.86 11.33
CA PRO A 137 -7.19 10.76 10.66
C PRO A 137 -7.81 9.36 10.68
N HIS A 138 -7.01 8.32 10.78
CA HIS A 138 -7.49 6.93 10.87
C HIS A 138 -8.24 6.61 12.17
N TYR A 139 -8.11 7.43 13.20
CA TYR A 139 -8.87 7.31 14.45
C TYR A 139 -10.29 7.88 14.36
N PHE A 140 -10.67 8.47 13.22
CA PHE A 140 -12.00 9.07 12.99
C PHE A 140 -12.89 8.25 12.06
N ALA A 141 -12.63 6.98 11.94
CA ALA A 141 -13.31 6.02 11.12
C ALA A 141 -13.29 6.33 9.59
N ASN A 142 -13.31 5.28 8.81
CA ASN A 142 -13.34 5.36 7.36
C ASN A 142 -14.64 4.72 6.85
N ALA A 143 -15.37 5.40 5.99
CA ALA A 143 -16.69 4.97 5.53
C ALA A 143 -16.69 3.58 4.88
N TYR A 144 -15.67 3.24 4.08
CA TYR A 144 -15.55 1.94 3.43
C TYR A 144 -15.39 0.80 4.44
N ASN A 145 -14.49 0.97 5.42
CA ASN A 145 -14.26 -0.04 6.45
C ASN A 145 -15.45 -0.17 7.41
N VAL A 146 -16.10 0.95 7.75
CA VAL A 146 -17.36 0.95 8.53
C VAL A 146 -18.46 0.18 7.79
N PHE A 147 -18.58 0.38 6.49
CA PHE A 147 -19.55 -0.35 5.67
C PHE A 147 -19.30 -1.86 5.71
N LEU A 148 -18.05 -2.29 5.45
CA LEU A 148 -17.71 -3.72 5.46
C LEU A 148 -17.98 -4.38 6.81
N LEU A 149 -17.52 -3.77 7.89
CA LEU A 149 -17.71 -4.28 9.24
C LEU A 149 -19.18 -4.31 9.62
N ARG A 150 -19.93 -3.24 9.32
CA ARG A 150 -21.38 -3.19 9.60
C ARG A 150 -22.13 -4.30 8.87
N GLN A 151 -21.87 -4.50 7.56
CA GLN A 151 -22.54 -5.54 6.79
C GLN A 151 -22.27 -6.92 7.40
N TYR A 152 -21.02 -7.19 7.79
CA TYR A 152 -20.70 -8.45 8.45
C TYR A 152 -21.36 -8.59 9.84
N PHE A 153 -21.31 -7.55 10.67
CA PHE A 153 -21.96 -7.59 11.99
C PHE A 153 -23.45 -7.88 11.90
N MET A 154 -24.12 -7.38 10.85
CA MET A 154 -25.54 -7.63 10.61
C MET A 154 -25.85 -9.09 10.24
N THR A 155 -24.89 -9.89 9.81
CA THR A 155 -25.08 -11.33 9.57
C THR A 155 -25.10 -12.15 10.86
N ILE A 156 -24.59 -11.61 11.96
CA ILE A 156 -24.60 -12.27 13.27
C ILE A 156 -26.01 -12.09 13.88
N PRO A 157 -26.71 -13.16 14.27
CA PRO A 157 -28.03 -13.08 14.85
C PRO A 157 -28.10 -12.18 16.09
N MET A 158 -29.19 -11.40 16.23
CA MET A 158 -29.37 -10.49 17.38
C MET A 158 -29.60 -11.24 18.68
N GLU A 159 -30.11 -12.46 18.61
CA GLU A 159 -30.38 -13.33 19.75
C GLU A 159 -29.13 -13.60 20.59
N ILE A 160 -27.95 -13.56 19.96
CA ILE A 160 -26.67 -13.71 20.64
C ILE A 160 -26.39 -12.50 21.57
N ASP A 161 -26.66 -11.29 21.06
CA ASP A 161 -26.51 -10.05 21.83
C ASP A 161 -27.54 -10.02 22.99
N GLU A 162 -28.78 -10.43 22.72
CA GLU A 162 -29.87 -10.47 23.69
C GLU A 162 -29.59 -11.49 24.81
N ALA A 163 -29.13 -12.70 24.47
CA ALA A 163 -28.73 -13.70 25.45
C ALA A 163 -27.58 -13.19 26.36
N ALA A 164 -26.56 -12.59 25.76
CA ALA A 164 -25.44 -12.03 26.51
C ALA A 164 -25.89 -10.87 27.43
N ALA A 165 -26.86 -10.06 26.98
CA ALA A 165 -27.41 -8.97 27.80
C ALA A 165 -28.23 -9.52 28.99
N ILE A 166 -28.96 -10.63 28.84
CA ILE A 166 -29.65 -11.33 29.93
C ILE A 166 -28.64 -11.85 30.97
N ASP A 167 -27.48 -12.34 30.49
CA ASP A 167 -26.36 -12.77 31.36
C ASP A 167 -25.61 -11.57 32.00
N GLY A 168 -26.09 -10.34 31.83
CA GLY A 168 -25.53 -9.13 32.44
C GLY A 168 -24.30 -8.55 31.72
N ALA A 169 -24.02 -8.95 30.47
CA ALA A 169 -22.92 -8.38 29.71
C ALA A 169 -23.24 -6.94 29.28
N SER A 170 -22.30 -6.01 29.52
CA SER A 170 -22.40 -4.65 28.98
C SER A 170 -22.20 -4.63 27.45
N PRO A 171 -22.70 -3.62 26.75
CA PRO A 171 -22.52 -3.51 25.28
C PRO A 171 -21.05 -3.58 24.83
N LEU A 172 -20.14 -3.00 25.60
CA LEU A 172 -18.70 -3.07 25.31
C LEU A 172 -18.16 -4.51 25.49
N ARG A 173 -18.65 -5.24 26.50
CA ARG A 173 -18.28 -6.64 26.69
C ARG A 173 -18.85 -7.53 25.56
N ILE A 174 -20.07 -7.29 25.12
CA ILE A 174 -20.65 -7.98 23.96
C ILE A 174 -19.79 -7.72 22.73
N LEU A 175 -19.44 -6.45 22.46
CA LEU A 175 -18.58 -6.11 21.33
C LEU A 175 -17.26 -6.84 21.39
N THR A 176 -16.50 -6.74 22.50
CA THR A 176 -15.13 -7.22 22.58
C THR A 176 -15.02 -8.73 22.73
N SER A 177 -15.97 -9.36 23.47
CA SER A 177 -15.89 -10.79 23.81
C SER A 177 -16.70 -11.69 22.87
N ILE A 178 -17.63 -11.13 22.09
CA ILE A 178 -18.52 -11.92 21.22
C ILE A 178 -18.39 -11.44 19.75
N ILE A 179 -18.77 -10.19 19.48
CA ILE A 179 -18.87 -9.69 18.10
C ILE A 179 -17.50 -9.66 17.41
N VAL A 180 -16.46 -9.10 18.07
CA VAL A 180 -15.11 -9.01 17.51
C VAL A 180 -14.52 -10.40 17.22
N PRO A 181 -14.53 -11.39 18.14
CA PRO A 181 -14.05 -12.74 17.85
C PRO A 181 -14.83 -13.43 16.70
N MET A 182 -16.15 -13.31 16.66
CA MET A 182 -16.97 -13.87 15.57
C MET A 182 -16.73 -13.18 14.22
N SER A 183 -16.23 -11.95 14.25
CA SER A 183 -15.99 -11.13 13.04
C SER A 183 -14.53 -11.15 12.60
N THR A 184 -13.71 -12.07 13.10
CA THR A 184 -12.29 -12.20 12.74
C THR A 184 -12.04 -12.16 11.22
N PRO A 185 -12.82 -12.84 10.34
CA PRO A 185 -12.58 -12.80 8.91
C PRO A 185 -12.65 -11.40 8.29
N VAL A 186 -13.70 -10.63 8.62
CA VAL A 186 -13.85 -9.27 8.09
C VAL A 186 -12.85 -8.30 8.72
N ILE A 187 -12.48 -8.49 9.98
CA ILE A 187 -11.45 -7.69 10.64
C ILE A 187 -10.10 -7.89 9.97
N ILE A 188 -9.71 -9.12 9.64
CA ILE A 188 -8.49 -9.42 8.89
C ILE A 188 -8.55 -8.78 7.49
N ALA A 189 -9.72 -8.79 6.83
CA ALA A 189 -9.91 -8.10 5.56
C ALA A 189 -9.64 -6.59 5.69
N VAL A 190 -10.23 -5.93 6.68
CA VAL A 190 -9.99 -4.51 6.96
C VAL A 190 -8.52 -4.23 7.28
N MET A 191 -7.87 -5.09 8.08
CA MET A 191 -6.44 -4.98 8.37
C MET A 191 -5.60 -4.99 7.10
N LEU A 192 -5.85 -5.94 6.21
CA LEU A 192 -5.10 -6.07 4.96
C LEU A 192 -5.35 -4.89 4.03
N PHE A 193 -6.60 -4.45 3.86
CA PHE A 193 -6.90 -3.28 3.04
C PHE A 193 -6.20 -2.03 3.55
N HIS A 194 -6.20 -1.83 4.87
CA HIS A 194 -5.48 -0.70 5.47
C HIS A 194 -3.96 -0.81 5.28
N LEU A 195 -3.37 -1.99 5.52
CA LEU A 195 -1.92 -2.19 5.37
C LEU A 195 -1.48 -2.00 3.91
N VAL A 196 -2.24 -2.54 2.95
CA VAL A 196 -1.94 -2.36 1.53
C VAL A 196 -2.10 -0.89 1.13
N PHE A 197 -3.14 -0.21 1.61
CA PHE A 197 -3.34 1.22 1.37
C PHE A 197 -2.17 2.04 1.91
N ALA A 198 -1.82 1.89 3.19
CA ALA A 198 -0.75 2.66 3.82
C ALA A 198 0.63 2.35 3.21
N TRP A 199 0.84 1.10 2.77
CA TRP A 199 2.08 0.69 2.12
C TRP A 199 2.29 1.34 0.75
N ASN A 200 1.21 1.54 0.00
CA ASN A 200 1.24 2.11 -1.35
C ASN A 200 0.97 3.62 -1.38
N ASP A 201 0.68 4.24 -0.24
CA ASP A 201 0.40 5.69 -0.20
C ASP A 201 1.67 6.47 -0.55
N PHE A 202 1.59 7.16 -1.67
CA PHE A 202 2.67 7.98 -2.21
C PHE A 202 2.37 9.47 -2.06
N PHE A 203 1.14 9.89 -2.43
CA PHE A 203 0.81 11.29 -2.54
C PHE A 203 0.72 12.01 -1.21
N SER A 204 0.06 11.41 -0.22
CA SER A 204 -0.09 12.03 1.10
C SER A 204 1.26 12.24 1.77
N PRO A 205 2.15 11.23 1.87
CA PRO A 205 3.48 11.43 2.43
C PRO A 205 4.36 12.39 1.61
N LEU A 206 4.24 12.37 0.28
CA LEU A 206 4.99 13.28 -0.59
C LEU A 206 4.68 14.75 -0.26
N ILE A 207 3.42 15.05 0.02
CA ILE A 207 2.96 16.40 0.32
C ILE A 207 3.25 16.77 1.78
N TYR A 208 2.88 15.91 2.74
CA TYR A 208 2.98 16.24 4.16
C TYR A 208 4.41 16.12 4.72
N LEU A 209 5.28 15.31 4.10
CA LEU A 209 6.66 15.07 4.54
C LEU A 209 7.70 15.59 3.53
N SER A 210 7.34 16.54 2.68
CA SER A 210 8.23 17.10 1.65
C SER A 210 9.51 17.71 2.24
N THR A 211 9.41 18.33 3.42
CA THR A 211 10.52 18.97 4.14
C THR A 211 11.33 18.03 5.01
N GLU A 212 10.82 16.80 5.25
CA GLU A 212 11.37 15.85 6.20
C GLU A 212 11.72 14.50 5.54
N PRO A 213 12.79 14.42 4.72
CA PRO A 213 13.14 13.19 3.99
C PRO A 213 13.38 11.97 4.90
N ASN A 214 13.76 12.21 6.16
CA ASN A 214 14.01 11.15 7.14
C ASN A 214 12.74 10.47 7.67
N LEU A 215 11.59 11.11 7.54
CA LEU A 215 10.28 10.60 7.97
C LEU A 215 9.48 9.98 6.83
N GLN A 216 9.95 10.10 5.60
CA GLN A 216 9.26 9.60 4.41
C GLN A 216 9.14 8.07 4.41
N PRO A 217 8.01 7.50 3.91
CA PRO A 217 7.84 6.08 3.72
C PRO A 217 8.49 5.58 2.42
N ILE A 218 8.46 4.25 2.25
CA ILE A 218 9.12 3.54 1.15
C ILE A 218 8.62 3.99 -0.23
N ALA A 219 7.32 4.22 -0.40
CA ALA A 219 6.73 4.64 -1.66
C ALA A 219 7.34 5.96 -2.17
N VAL A 220 7.55 6.92 -1.28
CA VAL A 220 8.23 8.19 -1.61
C VAL A 220 9.73 7.96 -1.83
N GLY A 221 10.37 7.10 -1.02
CA GLY A 221 11.78 6.79 -1.17
C GLY A 221 12.15 6.21 -2.54
N LEU A 222 11.31 5.30 -3.06
CA LEU A 222 11.52 4.69 -4.38
C LEU A 222 11.49 5.70 -5.52
N SER A 223 10.68 6.75 -5.42
CA SER A 223 10.58 7.78 -6.45
C SER A 223 11.87 8.58 -6.65
N ARG A 224 12.80 8.55 -5.67
CA ARG A 224 14.10 9.24 -5.76
C ARG A 224 14.97 8.70 -6.90
N PHE A 225 14.79 7.44 -7.31
CA PHE A 225 15.47 6.85 -8.46
C PHE A 225 14.91 7.30 -9.81
N ASN A 226 13.76 8.01 -9.80
CA ASN A 226 13.10 8.55 -10.98
C ASN A 226 13.14 10.09 -10.92
N GLY A 227 14.33 10.66 -10.98
CA GLY A 227 14.55 12.11 -10.88
C GLY A 227 14.37 12.83 -12.22
N ILE A 228 14.28 14.17 -12.16
CA ILE A 228 14.11 15.05 -13.34
C ILE A 228 15.31 14.96 -14.30
N TYR A 229 16.50 14.65 -13.79
CA TYR A 229 17.75 14.59 -14.58
C TYR A 229 18.13 13.19 -15.04
N GLY A 230 17.32 12.19 -14.76
CA GLY A 230 17.56 10.80 -15.16
C GLY A 230 16.74 9.81 -14.36
N SER A 231 16.57 8.64 -14.95
CA SER A 231 15.92 7.47 -14.33
C SER A 231 16.93 6.34 -14.25
N ASN A 232 16.95 5.63 -13.13
CA ASN A 232 17.72 4.39 -12.97
C ASN A 232 16.78 3.18 -12.86
N PRO A 233 16.28 2.66 -13.99
CA PRO A 233 15.30 1.57 -13.99
C PRO A 233 15.76 0.32 -13.22
N PRO A 234 17.03 -0.12 -13.30
CA PRO A 234 17.50 -1.25 -12.51
C PRO A 234 17.33 -1.07 -11.00
N LEU A 235 17.64 0.11 -10.45
CA LEU A 235 17.48 0.40 -9.02
C LEU A 235 16.03 0.56 -8.62
N ILE A 236 15.18 1.14 -9.50
CA ILE A 236 13.73 1.21 -9.29
C ILE A 236 13.15 -0.19 -9.17
N GLN A 237 13.48 -1.08 -10.11
CA GLN A 237 12.98 -2.45 -10.12
C GLN A 237 13.45 -3.25 -8.90
N ALA A 238 14.74 -3.16 -8.55
CA ALA A 238 15.30 -3.84 -7.39
C ALA A 238 14.63 -3.37 -6.09
N SER A 239 14.49 -2.05 -5.89
CA SER A 239 13.85 -1.49 -4.70
C SER A 239 12.36 -1.78 -4.64
N ALA A 240 11.64 -1.73 -5.77
CA ALA A 240 10.22 -2.07 -5.85
C ALA A 240 9.97 -3.56 -5.50
N LEU A 241 10.84 -4.46 -5.98
CA LEU A 241 10.76 -5.87 -5.64
C LEU A 241 10.96 -6.09 -4.14
N MET A 242 12.00 -5.48 -3.54
CA MET A 242 12.23 -5.54 -2.09
C MET A 242 11.04 -5.00 -1.30
N ALA A 243 10.47 -3.86 -1.73
CA ALA A 243 9.33 -3.25 -1.09
C ALA A 243 8.05 -4.10 -1.16
N SER A 244 7.87 -4.86 -2.24
CA SER A 244 6.68 -5.71 -2.44
C SER A 244 6.70 -7.01 -1.60
N LEU A 245 7.84 -7.43 -1.06
CA LEU A 245 7.96 -8.69 -0.32
C LEU A 245 7.04 -8.74 0.91
N LEU A 246 6.93 -7.67 1.69
CA LEU A 246 6.07 -7.66 2.88
C LEU A 246 4.58 -7.73 2.54
N PRO A 247 4.02 -6.90 1.63
CA PRO A 247 2.63 -7.06 1.19
C PRO A 247 2.30 -8.45 0.64
N ILE A 248 3.19 -9.02 -0.18
CA ILE A 248 3.02 -10.37 -0.73
C ILE A 248 2.99 -11.41 0.40
N PHE A 249 3.91 -11.33 1.35
CA PHE A 249 3.98 -12.24 2.49
C PHE A 249 2.71 -12.17 3.35
N LEU A 250 2.26 -10.96 3.68
CA LEU A 250 1.02 -10.74 4.42
C LEU A 250 -0.20 -11.30 3.69
N PHE A 251 -0.28 -11.11 2.37
CA PHE A 251 -1.34 -11.67 1.56
C PHE A 251 -1.34 -13.20 1.58
N LEU A 252 -0.17 -13.82 1.39
CA LEU A 252 -0.03 -15.30 1.39
C LEU A 252 -0.43 -15.94 2.73
N ILE A 253 -0.15 -15.28 3.85
CA ILE A 253 -0.60 -15.76 5.17
C ILE A 253 -2.11 -15.61 5.32
N SER A 254 -2.65 -14.49 4.89
CA SER A 254 -4.05 -14.12 5.14
C SER A 254 -5.03 -14.74 4.15
N GLN A 255 -4.58 -15.23 2.99
CA GLN A 255 -5.43 -15.80 1.94
C GLN A 255 -6.35 -16.94 2.45
N ARG A 256 -5.87 -17.74 3.40
CA ARG A 256 -6.66 -18.85 3.99
C ARG A 256 -7.92 -18.34 4.70
N VAL A 257 -7.80 -17.22 5.41
CA VAL A 257 -8.92 -16.62 6.15
C VAL A 257 -9.96 -16.02 5.20
N PHE A 258 -9.50 -15.41 4.09
CA PHE A 258 -10.40 -14.93 3.04
C PHE A 258 -11.21 -16.05 2.40
N MET A 259 -10.57 -17.15 2.06
CA MET A 259 -11.26 -18.28 1.43
C MET A 259 -12.31 -18.89 2.34
N GLN A 260 -12.07 -18.96 3.64
CA GLN A 260 -13.06 -19.48 4.61
C GLN A 260 -14.27 -18.55 4.76
N GLY A 261 -14.08 -17.23 4.73
CA GLY A 261 -15.17 -16.26 4.85
C GLY A 261 -16.08 -16.18 3.61
N VAL A 262 -15.53 -16.44 2.42
CA VAL A 262 -16.30 -16.41 1.16
C VAL A 262 -17.13 -17.69 0.97
N VAL A 263 -16.65 -18.82 1.44
CA VAL A 263 -17.34 -20.12 1.26
C VAL A 263 -18.58 -20.24 2.16
N VAL A 264 -18.57 -19.63 3.34
CA VAL A 264 -19.72 -19.70 4.28
C VAL A 264 -20.94 -18.90 3.79
N THR A 265 -20.74 -17.89 2.96
CA THR A 265 -21.86 -17.08 2.41
C THR A 265 -22.42 -17.59 1.08
N GLY A 266 -21.83 -18.62 0.49
CA GLY A 266 -22.18 -19.13 -0.84
C GLY A 266 -22.96 -20.44 -0.89
N VAL A 267 -23.17 -21.14 0.22
CA VAL A 267 -23.81 -22.47 0.24
C VAL A 267 -24.82 -22.55 1.38
N GLU A 268 -25.94 -21.88 1.23
CA GLU A 268 -27.23 -22.30 1.80
C GLU A 268 -28.30 -22.05 0.74
N LYS A 269 -28.64 -23.11 0.05
CA LYS A 269 -29.92 -23.31 -0.62
C LYS A 269 -30.56 -24.54 -0.04
#